data_14b68560eccba403967674165faae6c2
#
_entry.id   14b68560eccba403967674165faae6c2
#
_cell.length_a   1.000
_cell.length_b   1.000
_cell.length_c   1.000
_cell.angle_alpha   90.00
_cell.angle_beta   90.00
_cell.angle_gamma   90.00
#
_symmetry.space_group_name_H-M   'P 1'
#
loop_
_entity.id
_entity.type
_entity.pdbx_description
1 polymer ?
#
loop_
_entity_poly.entity_id
_entity_poly.type
_entity_poly.pdbx_seq_one_letter_code
_entity_poly.pdbx_strand_id
1 'polypeptide(L)'
;MADHDDLSTDSAPPWDEAPAERDENTADIFGDAPAPVPVSRPVVQDPPPETGDAYTVLARKYRPRTFEDLIGQEAMVRTLANAFATGRIAHAFMLTGVRGVGKTTTARLLARALNYETDTVKGPSVDLTTEGYHCRAIIEGRHMDVLELDAASRTKVDEMRELLDGVRYAPVEARYKVYIIDEVHMLSTAAFNALLKTLEEPPPHAKFIFATTEIRKVPVTILSRTQRFDLRRVEPDVLVKHFDRISAKEGARIEMDALALIARAAEGSVRDGLSLLDQAIVQTDRGATVSAAVVRDMLGLADRGQTIALFENVPGD
;
A
#
# COMPACT_ATOMS: atom_id res chain seq x y z
N MET A 1 -10.60 86.93 12.02
CA MET A 1 -12.05 86.91 12.28
C MET A 1 -12.50 85.48 11.98
N ALA A 2 -12.54 84.76 13.03
CA ALA A 2 -13.59 83.90 13.60
C ALA A 2 -13.82 82.62 12.73
N ASP A 3 -14.00 81.46 13.21
CA ASP A 3 -14.10 80.89 14.58
C ASP A 3 -13.72 79.44 14.55
N HIS A 4 -13.19 78.99 15.64
CA HIS A 4 -13.07 77.63 16.04
C HIS A 4 -14.46 76.94 16.15
N ASP A 5 -14.61 75.71 15.75
CA ASP A 5 -15.46 74.77 16.47
C ASP A 5 -14.83 73.39 16.55
N ASP A 6 -14.54 73.12 17.77
CA ASP A 6 -14.05 71.89 18.38
C ASP A 6 -15.23 70.90 18.49
N LEU A 7 -15.14 69.69 17.91
CA LEU A 7 -16.03 68.61 18.23
C LEU A 7 -15.23 67.32 18.32
N SER A 8 -14.58 67.13 19.45
CA SER A 8 -14.24 65.83 19.97
C SER A 8 -15.51 65.06 20.39
N THR A 9 -15.89 64.03 19.69
CA THR A 9 -16.77 63.01 20.22
C THR A 9 -16.07 61.69 20.13
N ASP A 10 -15.38 61.40 21.20
CA ASP A 10 -14.90 60.10 21.57
C ASP A 10 -16.13 59.22 21.91
N SER A 11 -16.64 58.44 20.99
CA SER A 11 -17.66 57.42 21.24
C SER A 11 -17.03 56.08 21.11
N ALA A 12 -16.87 55.39 22.23
CA ALA A 12 -16.44 53.98 22.29
C ALA A 12 -17.35 53.09 21.42
N PRO A 13 -16.82 52.04 20.81
CA PRO A 13 -17.59 51.16 19.97
C PRO A 13 -18.67 50.40 20.78
N PRO A 14 -19.81 50.02 20.16
CA PRO A 14 -21.00 49.54 20.88
C PRO A 14 -20.86 48.15 21.58
N TRP A 15 -19.70 47.53 21.57
CA TRP A 15 -19.44 46.27 22.26
C TRP A 15 -18.66 46.41 23.58
N ASP A 16 -18.35 47.61 24.02
CA ASP A 16 -17.66 47.87 25.30
C ASP A 16 -18.63 48.21 26.44
N GLU A 17 -19.93 48.02 26.24
CA GLU A 17 -20.90 48.14 27.32
C GLU A 17 -20.81 46.91 28.23
N ALA A 18 -20.62 47.18 29.53
CA ALA A 18 -20.68 46.13 30.55
C ALA A 18 -22.03 45.42 30.50
N PRO A 19 -22.09 44.09 30.70
CA PRO A 19 -23.35 43.36 30.67
C PRO A 19 -24.30 43.95 31.75
N ALA A 20 -25.54 44.26 31.33
CA ALA A 20 -26.58 44.76 32.22
C ALA A 20 -26.78 43.81 33.40
N GLU A 21 -26.83 44.36 34.61
CA GLU A 21 -27.13 43.61 35.82
C GLU A 21 -28.49 42.91 35.66
N ARG A 22 -28.52 41.61 35.89
CA ARG A 22 -29.75 40.79 35.83
C ARG A 22 -30.70 41.20 36.95
N ASP A 23 -31.90 41.48 36.55
CA ASP A 23 -33.00 41.73 37.47
C ASP A 23 -33.35 40.43 38.24
N GLU A 24 -33.33 40.48 39.57
CA GLU A 24 -33.56 39.32 40.47
C GLU A 24 -34.94 38.64 40.32
N ASN A 25 -35.80 39.20 39.47
CA ASN A 25 -37.18 38.75 39.32
C ASN A 25 -37.50 38.09 37.96
N THR A 26 -36.50 37.80 37.15
CA THR A 26 -36.70 37.14 35.87
C THR A 26 -36.53 35.62 36.03
N ALA A 27 -37.67 34.90 36.14
CA ALA A 27 -37.65 33.45 36.15
C ALA A 27 -37.13 32.91 34.81
N ASP A 28 -36.08 32.06 34.85
CA ASP A 28 -35.51 31.41 33.68
C ASP A 28 -36.52 30.47 33.04
N ILE A 29 -36.89 30.71 31.78
CA ILE A 29 -37.84 29.91 30.99
C ILE A 29 -37.38 28.46 30.80
N PHE A 30 -36.11 28.13 31.09
CA PHE A 30 -35.52 26.79 30.88
C PHE A 30 -35.16 26.05 32.18
N GLY A 31 -35.68 26.48 33.35
CA GLY A 31 -35.47 25.80 34.60
C GLY A 31 -33.98 25.72 35.02
N ASP A 32 -33.71 25.82 36.32
CA ASP A 32 -32.37 25.67 36.89
C ASP A 32 -31.69 24.41 36.35
N ALA A 33 -30.63 24.58 35.56
CA ALA A 33 -29.79 23.46 35.18
C ALA A 33 -29.11 22.94 36.45
N PRO A 34 -29.21 21.65 36.76
CA PRO A 34 -28.52 21.07 37.90
C PRO A 34 -27.03 21.35 37.80
N ALA A 35 -26.40 21.73 38.91
CA ALA A 35 -24.96 21.98 38.99
C ALA A 35 -24.17 20.81 38.33
N PRO A 36 -23.14 21.12 37.51
CA PRO A 36 -22.38 20.06 36.86
C PRO A 36 -21.77 19.16 37.95
N VAL A 37 -22.29 17.94 38.05
CA VAL A 37 -21.64 16.84 38.81
C VAL A 37 -20.23 16.67 38.24
N PRO A 38 -19.17 16.58 39.02
CA PRO A 38 -17.85 16.30 38.53
C PRO A 38 -17.88 14.95 37.84
N VAL A 39 -17.93 14.94 36.52
CA VAL A 39 -17.77 13.73 35.69
C VAL A 39 -16.33 13.30 35.91
N SER A 40 -16.12 12.33 36.78
CA SER A 40 -14.84 11.60 36.82
C SER A 40 -14.61 11.10 35.40
N ARG A 41 -13.62 11.66 34.73
CA ARG A 41 -13.15 11.15 33.43
C ARG A 41 -12.94 9.66 33.62
N PRO A 42 -13.51 8.77 32.78
CA PRO A 42 -13.13 7.40 32.83
C PRO A 42 -11.62 7.37 32.67
N VAL A 43 -10.95 6.80 33.62
CA VAL A 43 -9.53 6.44 33.48
C VAL A 43 -9.51 5.52 32.27
N VAL A 44 -9.04 6.03 31.15
CA VAL A 44 -8.68 5.19 30.00
C VAL A 44 -7.57 4.32 30.58
N GLN A 45 -7.94 3.11 30.99
CA GLN A 45 -6.97 2.08 31.28
C GLN A 45 -6.26 1.88 29.94
N ASP A 46 -4.97 2.16 29.92
CA ASP A 46 -4.13 1.73 28.80
C ASP A 46 -4.46 0.26 28.54
N PRO A 47 -4.71 -0.11 27.29
CA PRO A 47 -4.95 -1.50 26.97
C PRO A 47 -3.77 -2.29 27.56
N PRO A 48 -4.02 -3.44 28.21
CA PRO A 48 -2.95 -4.25 28.74
C PRO A 48 -1.90 -4.45 27.64
N PRO A 49 -0.59 -4.42 27.96
CA PRO A 49 0.44 -4.64 26.98
C PRO A 49 0.09 -5.92 26.23
N GLU A 50 -0.06 -5.82 24.90
CA GLU A 50 -0.32 -6.95 24.03
C GLU A 50 0.87 -7.92 24.14
N THR A 51 0.84 -8.76 25.16
CA THR A 51 1.74 -9.90 25.33
C THR A 51 1.19 -11.07 24.54
N GLY A 52 1.42 -10.99 23.25
CA GLY A 52 1.14 -12.02 22.27
C GLY A 52 1.40 -11.41 20.91
N ASP A 53 2.39 -11.93 20.18
CA ASP A 53 2.61 -11.56 18.79
C ASP A 53 1.29 -11.70 18.03
N ALA A 54 0.65 -10.57 17.72
CA ALA A 54 -0.58 -10.58 16.95
C ALA A 54 -0.31 -11.35 15.66
N TYR A 55 -1.05 -12.44 15.43
CA TYR A 55 -0.89 -13.28 14.25
C TYR A 55 -0.89 -12.44 12.98
N THR A 56 0.20 -12.51 12.24
CA THR A 56 0.35 -11.80 10.97
C THR A 56 0.40 -12.82 9.84
N VAL A 57 -0.55 -12.75 8.91
CA VAL A 57 -0.61 -13.60 7.70
C VAL A 57 0.74 -13.62 6.97
N LEU A 58 1.18 -14.80 6.53
CA LEU A 58 2.51 -14.99 5.91
C LEU A 58 2.74 -14.05 4.72
N ALA A 59 1.73 -13.80 3.91
CA ALA A 59 1.81 -12.87 2.77
C ALA A 59 2.15 -11.42 3.17
N ARG A 60 1.87 -11.01 4.41
CA ARG A 60 2.25 -9.71 4.96
C ARG A 60 3.59 -9.78 5.68
N LYS A 61 3.82 -10.82 6.49
CA LYS A 61 5.06 -11.04 7.26
C LYS A 61 6.28 -11.17 6.36
N TYR A 62 6.16 -11.90 5.24
CA TYR A 62 7.21 -12.15 4.26
C TYR A 62 7.14 -11.25 3.02
N ARG A 63 6.55 -10.05 3.15
CA ARG A 63 6.58 -9.08 2.07
C ARG A 63 8.03 -8.65 1.81
N PRO A 64 8.52 -8.72 0.54
CA PRO A 64 9.86 -8.30 0.17
C PRO A 64 10.23 -6.92 0.70
N ARG A 65 11.41 -6.81 1.30
CA ARG A 65 11.96 -5.54 1.81
C ARG A 65 13.13 -5.03 1.01
N THR A 66 13.73 -5.89 0.18
CA THR A 66 14.82 -5.55 -0.73
C THR A 66 14.51 -6.09 -2.13
N PHE A 67 15.25 -5.64 -3.13
CA PHE A 67 15.10 -6.19 -4.49
C PHE A 67 15.59 -7.64 -4.60
N GLU A 68 16.49 -8.07 -3.73
CA GLU A 68 16.97 -9.44 -3.65
C GLU A 68 15.87 -10.41 -3.18
N ASP A 69 14.92 -9.91 -2.40
CA ASP A 69 13.76 -10.69 -1.97
C ASP A 69 12.70 -10.88 -3.09
N LEU A 70 12.81 -10.11 -4.19
CA LEU A 70 11.89 -10.22 -5.34
C LEU A 70 12.30 -11.41 -6.21
N ILE A 71 11.63 -12.54 -6.03
CA ILE A 71 11.86 -13.75 -6.80
C ILE A 71 11.34 -13.62 -8.24
N GLY A 72 12.15 -14.05 -9.23
CA GLY A 72 11.78 -14.11 -10.65
C GLY A 72 11.73 -12.74 -11.35
N GLN A 73 12.28 -11.67 -10.75
CA GLN A 73 12.27 -10.32 -11.31
C GLN A 73 13.68 -9.74 -11.56
N GLU A 74 14.69 -10.58 -11.66
CA GLU A 74 16.11 -10.19 -11.73
C GLU A 74 16.43 -9.30 -12.96
N ALA A 75 15.73 -9.52 -14.08
CA ALA A 75 15.91 -8.72 -15.30
C ALA A 75 15.48 -7.26 -15.09
N MET A 76 14.36 -7.06 -14.38
CA MET A 76 13.88 -5.72 -14.02
C MET A 76 14.87 -5.02 -13.09
N VAL A 77 15.32 -5.71 -12.04
CA VAL A 77 16.27 -5.16 -11.05
C VAL A 77 17.57 -4.73 -11.73
N ARG A 78 18.10 -5.54 -12.67
CA ARG A 78 19.28 -5.20 -13.47
C ARG A 78 19.08 -3.94 -14.31
N THR A 79 17.91 -3.79 -14.92
CA THR A 79 17.58 -2.61 -15.73
C THR A 79 17.53 -1.34 -14.86
N LEU A 80 16.93 -1.44 -13.66
CA LEU A 80 16.88 -0.35 -12.70
C LEU A 80 18.28 0.02 -12.20
N ALA A 81 19.12 -0.96 -11.87
CA ALA A 81 20.50 -0.74 -11.45
C ALA A 81 21.28 0.04 -12.51
N ASN A 82 21.17 -0.34 -13.78
CA ASN A 82 21.80 0.37 -14.89
C ASN A 82 21.28 1.79 -15.07
N ALA A 83 19.94 2.00 -14.92
CA ALA A 83 19.34 3.32 -15.01
C ALA A 83 19.86 4.25 -13.90
N PHE A 84 20.00 3.74 -12.68
CA PHE A 84 20.52 4.50 -11.54
C PHE A 84 22.01 4.81 -11.71
N ALA A 85 22.83 3.83 -12.11
CA ALA A 85 24.26 4.00 -12.34
C ALA A 85 24.57 5.04 -13.44
N THR A 86 23.71 5.13 -14.47
CA THR A 86 23.86 6.07 -15.58
C THR A 86 23.15 7.40 -15.39
N GLY A 87 22.40 7.57 -14.30
CA GLY A 87 21.57 8.76 -14.05
C GLY A 87 20.38 8.91 -15.01
N ARG A 88 20.06 7.87 -15.80
CA ARG A 88 18.96 7.87 -16.78
C ARG A 88 17.67 7.32 -16.17
N ILE A 89 17.16 8.05 -15.20
CA ILE A 89 15.98 7.63 -14.43
C ILE A 89 14.71 8.20 -15.07
N ALA A 90 13.81 7.34 -15.55
CA ALA A 90 12.55 7.76 -16.11
C ALA A 90 11.74 8.59 -15.09
N HIS A 91 10.87 9.48 -15.58
CA HIS A 91 9.94 10.24 -14.74
C HIS A 91 8.69 9.42 -14.38
N ALA A 92 8.36 8.40 -15.18
CA ALA A 92 7.22 7.54 -14.95
C ALA A 92 7.54 6.07 -15.28
N PHE A 93 7.05 5.18 -14.43
CA PHE A 93 7.21 3.73 -14.52
C PHE A 93 5.84 3.07 -14.61
N MET A 94 5.72 2.01 -15.40
CA MET A 94 4.51 1.19 -15.52
C MET A 94 4.83 -0.25 -15.13
N LEU A 95 4.32 -0.69 -13.99
CA LEU A 95 4.44 -2.08 -13.52
C LEU A 95 3.20 -2.86 -13.93
N THR A 96 3.36 -3.88 -14.76
CA THR A 96 2.26 -4.72 -15.23
C THR A 96 2.50 -6.17 -14.85
N GLY A 97 1.44 -6.93 -14.70
CA GLY A 97 1.50 -8.33 -14.33
C GLY A 97 0.22 -8.79 -13.62
N VAL A 98 0.07 -10.11 -13.50
CA VAL A 98 -1.10 -10.68 -12.82
C VAL A 98 -1.19 -10.27 -11.35
N ARG A 99 -2.35 -10.50 -10.73
CA ARG A 99 -2.53 -10.25 -9.31
C ARG A 99 -1.54 -11.08 -8.48
N GLY A 100 -1.03 -10.52 -7.39
CA GLY A 100 -0.19 -11.23 -6.42
C GLY A 100 1.27 -11.46 -6.81
N VAL A 101 1.74 -11.02 -8.00
CA VAL A 101 3.17 -11.11 -8.41
C VAL A 101 4.08 -10.07 -7.75
N GLY A 102 3.51 -9.13 -6.96
CA GLY A 102 4.29 -8.15 -6.21
C GLY A 102 4.35 -6.75 -6.80
N LYS A 103 3.45 -6.32 -7.70
CA LYS A 103 3.45 -4.98 -8.31
C LYS A 103 3.53 -3.84 -7.27
N THR A 104 2.60 -3.80 -6.32
CA THR A 104 2.58 -2.78 -5.26
C THR A 104 3.82 -2.84 -4.37
N THR A 105 4.33 -4.05 -4.08
CA THR A 105 5.58 -4.23 -3.34
C THR A 105 6.77 -3.67 -4.12
N THR A 106 6.86 -3.98 -5.41
CA THR A 106 7.88 -3.46 -6.31
C THR A 106 7.80 -1.93 -6.43
N ALA A 107 6.58 -1.36 -6.48
CA ALA A 107 6.38 0.08 -6.51
C ALA A 107 6.96 0.75 -5.24
N ARG A 108 6.71 0.20 -4.07
CA ARG A 108 7.28 0.71 -2.80
C ARG A 108 8.79 0.52 -2.73
N LEU A 109 9.33 -0.60 -3.22
CA LEU A 109 10.78 -0.81 -3.31
C LEU A 109 11.43 0.20 -4.26
N LEU A 110 10.79 0.49 -5.40
CA LEU A 110 11.27 1.50 -6.34
C LEU A 110 11.23 2.90 -5.73
N ALA A 111 10.18 3.26 -4.99
CA ALA A 111 10.10 4.53 -4.27
C ALA A 111 11.23 4.65 -3.21
N ARG A 112 11.51 3.56 -2.48
CA ARG A 112 12.66 3.51 -1.55
C ARG A 112 14.00 3.69 -2.29
N ALA A 113 14.18 3.01 -3.40
CA ALA A 113 15.40 3.07 -4.19
C ALA A 113 15.66 4.46 -4.76
N LEU A 114 14.62 5.14 -5.25
CA LEU A 114 14.69 6.52 -5.75
C LEU A 114 15.08 7.52 -4.65
N ASN A 115 14.54 7.33 -3.45
CA ASN A 115 14.76 8.20 -2.29
C ASN A 115 15.77 7.62 -1.29
N TYR A 116 16.56 6.62 -1.73
CA TYR A 116 17.53 6.01 -0.86
C TYR A 116 18.62 7.00 -0.44
N GLU A 117 18.82 7.08 0.86
CA GLU A 117 19.80 7.95 1.47
C GLU A 117 20.29 7.36 2.79
N THR A 118 21.60 7.34 2.97
CA THR A 118 22.34 6.98 4.19
C THR A 118 23.46 7.98 4.41
N ASP A 119 24.21 7.80 5.47
CA ASP A 119 25.40 8.63 5.72
C ASP A 119 26.43 8.55 4.56
N THR A 120 26.52 7.39 3.92
CA THR A 120 27.51 7.10 2.87
C THR A 120 26.95 7.18 1.46
N VAL A 121 25.66 6.86 1.27
CA VAL A 121 25.02 6.83 -0.05
C VAL A 121 24.05 8.01 -0.17
N LYS A 122 24.33 8.92 -1.11
CA LYS A 122 23.55 10.14 -1.36
C LYS A 122 22.85 10.09 -2.72
N GLY A 123 22.43 8.93 -3.18
CA GLY A 123 21.82 8.75 -4.51
C GLY A 123 20.89 7.55 -4.60
N PRO A 124 20.06 7.47 -5.68
CA PRO A 124 19.23 6.30 -5.95
C PRO A 124 20.08 5.02 -5.99
N SER A 125 19.59 3.97 -5.32
CA SER A 125 20.29 2.69 -5.24
C SER A 125 19.31 1.53 -5.27
N VAL A 126 19.66 0.44 -5.94
CA VAL A 126 18.96 -0.85 -5.84
C VAL A 126 19.45 -1.67 -4.65
N ASP A 127 20.64 -1.39 -4.14
CA ASP A 127 21.13 -1.98 -2.90
C ASP A 127 20.47 -1.26 -1.71
N LEU A 128 19.57 -1.98 -1.06
CA LEU A 128 18.77 -1.51 0.08
C LEU A 128 19.08 -2.32 1.35
N THR A 129 20.26 -2.92 1.43
CA THR A 129 20.69 -3.78 2.55
C THR A 129 20.81 -2.99 3.85
N THR A 130 21.30 -1.77 3.78
CA THR A 130 21.31 -0.85 4.92
C THR A 130 20.00 -0.07 4.97
N GLU A 131 19.45 0.12 6.15
CA GLU A 131 18.24 0.93 6.31
C GLU A 131 18.56 2.41 6.11
N GLY A 132 18.02 3.00 5.02
CA GLY A 132 18.13 4.44 4.76
C GLY A 132 17.10 5.25 5.53
N TYR A 133 17.32 6.56 5.66
CA TYR A 133 16.49 7.47 6.47
C TYR A 133 14.99 7.41 6.16
N HIS A 134 14.63 7.28 4.87
CA HIS A 134 13.24 7.26 4.41
C HIS A 134 12.63 5.84 4.34
N CYS A 135 13.48 4.79 4.48
CA CYS A 135 13.08 3.41 4.18
C CYS A 135 11.87 2.95 4.98
N ARG A 136 11.90 3.15 6.30
CA ARG A 136 10.83 2.68 7.20
C ARG A 136 9.50 3.37 6.92
N ALA A 137 9.51 4.70 6.81
CA ALA A 137 8.30 5.46 6.54
C ALA A 137 7.66 5.09 5.19
N ILE A 138 8.48 4.80 4.15
CA ILE A 138 7.99 4.37 2.83
C ILE A 138 7.40 2.96 2.90
N ILE A 139 8.04 2.01 3.60
CA ILE A 139 7.50 0.64 3.76
C ILE A 139 6.16 0.67 4.48
N GLU A 140 6.04 1.49 5.50
CA GLU A 140 4.82 1.63 6.30
C GLU A 140 3.74 2.49 5.61
N GLY A 141 4.04 3.09 4.46
CA GLY A 141 3.10 3.90 3.66
C GLY A 141 2.71 5.23 4.31
N ARG A 142 3.61 5.82 5.12
CA ARG A 142 3.37 7.08 5.86
C ARG A 142 4.37 8.19 5.55
N HIS A 143 5.17 8.04 4.48
CA HIS A 143 6.13 9.06 4.08
C HIS A 143 5.45 10.22 3.37
N MET A 144 5.75 11.46 3.76
CA MET A 144 5.10 12.66 3.22
C MET A 144 5.34 12.88 1.72
N ASP A 145 6.50 12.51 1.21
CA ASP A 145 6.87 12.66 -0.21
C ASP A 145 6.61 11.39 -1.04
N VAL A 146 6.00 10.34 -0.47
CA VAL A 146 5.60 9.13 -1.19
C VAL A 146 4.11 8.90 -0.98
N LEU A 147 3.33 9.32 -1.96
CA LEU A 147 1.87 9.22 -1.93
C LEU A 147 1.43 7.95 -2.66
N GLU A 148 0.68 7.13 -1.96
CA GLU A 148 0.12 5.88 -2.52
C GLU A 148 -1.39 6.02 -2.66
N LEU A 149 -1.89 5.77 -3.86
CA LEU A 149 -3.29 5.83 -4.24
C LEU A 149 -3.70 4.50 -4.87
N ASP A 150 -4.81 3.94 -4.42
CA ASP A 150 -5.48 2.83 -5.10
C ASP A 150 -6.62 3.40 -5.95
N ALA A 151 -6.47 3.32 -7.28
CA ALA A 151 -7.46 3.83 -8.21
C ALA A 151 -8.80 3.07 -8.16
N ALA A 152 -8.83 1.85 -7.62
CA ALA A 152 -10.07 1.09 -7.41
C ALA A 152 -10.93 1.67 -6.28
N SER A 153 -10.29 2.25 -5.25
CA SER A 153 -10.98 2.83 -4.09
C SER A 153 -11.28 4.32 -4.25
N ARG A 154 -10.53 5.01 -5.13
CA ARG A 154 -10.61 6.47 -5.35
C ARG A 154 -10.74 6.78 -6.85
N THR A 155 -11.97 6.74 -7.35
CA THR A 155 -12.28 6.97 -8.77
C THR A 155 -12.62 8.42 -9.11
N LYS A 156 -12.69 9.31 -8.10
CA LYS A 156 -13.13 10.70 -8.31
C LYS A 156 -12.06 11.51 -9.02
N VAL A 157 -12.47 12.16 -10.10
CA VAL A 157 -11.61 13.04 -10.93
C VAL A 157 -11.02 14.17 -10.08
N ASP A 158 -11.76 14.66 -9.09
CA ASP A 158 -11.35 15.79 -8.26
C ASP A 158 -10.21 15.41 -7.32
N GLU A 159 -10.22 14.20 -6.74
CA GLU A 159 -9.11 13.69 -5.93
C GLU A 159 -7.82 13.55 -6.76
N MET A 160 -7.94 13.12 -8.03
CA MET A 160 -6.80 13.05 -8.93
C MET A 160 -6.27 14.44 -9.30
N ARG A 161 -7.15 15.43 -9.50
CA ARG A 161 -6.74 16.81 -9.76
C ARG A 161 -6.01 17.43 -8.58
N GLU A 162 -6.53 17.23 -7.37
CA GLU A 162 -5.90 17.70 -6.12
C GLU A 162 -4.50 17.09 -5.97
N LEU A 163 -4.36 15.78 -6.23
CA LEU A 163 -3.07 15.09 -6.21
C LEU A 163 -2.12 15.71 -7.25
N LEU A 164 -2.59 15.94 -8.48
CA LEU A 164 -1.79 16.52 -9.57
C LEU A 164 -1.42 17.99 -9.32
N ASP A 165 -2.26 18.77 -8.66
CA ASP A 165 -1.93 20.12 -8.24
C ASP A 165 -0.79 20.12 -7.22
N GLY A 166 -0.71 19.09 -6.40
CA GLY A 166 0.39 18.85 -5.46
C GLY A 166 1.73 18.54 -6.12
N VAL A 167 1.75 18.10 -7.39
CA VAL A 167 2.98 17.71 -8.10
C VAL A 167 3.92 18.89 -8.35
N ARG A 168 3.39 20.11 -8.44
CA ARG A 168 4.17 21.32 -8.68
C ARG A 168 5.11 21.68 -7.52
N TYR A 169 4.77 21.23 -6.32
CA TYR A 169 5.54 21.56 -5.12
C TYR A 169 6.69 20.57 -4.95
N ALA A 170 7.85 21.10 -4.59
CA ALA A 170 9.02 20.29 -4.27
C ALA A 170 8.76 19.31 -3.12
N PRO A 171 9.51 18.21 -3.04
CA PRO A 171 9.45 17.33 -1.89
C PRO A 171 9.86 18.06 -0.61
N VAL A 172 9.36 17.60 0.55
CA VAL A 172 9.60 18.20 1.85
C VAL A 172 10.97 17.78 2.40
N GLU A 173 11.27 16.48 2.33
CA GLU A 173 12.49 15.89 2.92
C GLU A 173 13.20 14.90 2.01
N ALA A 174 12.49 14.26 1.09
CA ALA A 174 13.08 13.28 0.19
C ALA A 174 13.65 13.94 -1.09
N ARG A 175 14.40 13.16 -1.88
CA ARG A 175 14.96 13.62 -3.19
C ARG A 175 13.88 13.80 -4.24
N TYR A 176 12.94 12.87 -4.28
CA TYR A 176 11.83 12.86 -5.23
C TYR A 176 10.49 12.77 -4.51
N LYS A 177 9.51 13.47 -5.04
CA LYS A 177 8.11 13.29 -4.70
C LYS A 177 7.55 12.18 -5.56
N VAL A 178 7.23 11.04 -4.95
CA VAL A 178 6.85 9.80 -5.65
C VAL A 178 5.36 9.57 -5.52
N TYR A 179 4.71 9.33 -6.64
CA TYR A 179 3.28 9.03 -6.72
C TYR A 179 3.10 7.59 -7.17
N ILE A 180 2.63 6.73 -6.28
CA ILE A 180 2.29 5.34 -6.55
C ILE A 180 0.79 5.27 -6.81
N ILE A 181 0.40 4.86 -8.02
CA ILE A 181 -1.02 4.69 -8.39
C ILE A 181 -1.23 3.23 -8.75
N ASP A 182 -1.85 2.50 -7.81
CA ASP A 182 -2.18 1.09 -8.01
C ASP A 182 -3.50 0.93 -8.77
N GLU A 183 -3.61 -0.16 -9.52
CA GLU A 183 -4.73 -0.50 -10.42
C GLU A 183 -5.13 0.70 -11.32
N VAL A 184 -4.13 1.36 -11.89
CA VAL A 184 -4.29 2.61 -12.67
C VAL A 184 -5.33 2.50 -13.80
N HIS A 185 -5.60 1.30 -14.31
CA HIS A 185 -6.62 1.04 -15.33
C HIS A 185 -8.06 1.34 -14.86
N MET A 186 -8.27 1.52 -13.53
CA MET A 186 -9.57 1.91 -12.97
C MET A 186 -9.81 3.42 -13.01
N LEU A 187 -8.81 4.22 -13.40
CA LEU A 187 -8.99 5.66 -13.56
C LEU A 187 -9.97 5.99 -14.68
N SER A 188 -10.76 7.04 -14.47
CA SER A 188 -11.64 7.57 -15.52
C SER A 188 -10.84 8.20 -16.65
N THR A 189 -11.44 8.31 -17.85
CA THR A 189 -10.83 8.99 -18.99
C THR A 189 -10.43 10.43 -18.66
N ALA A 190 -11.23 11.13 -17.86
CA ALA A 190 -10.93 12.50 -17.45
C ALA A 190 -9.72 12.58 -16.52
N ALA A 191 -9.54 11.58 -15.63
CA ALA A 191 -8.36 11.46 -14.77
C ALA A 191 -7.10 11.16 -15.58
N PHE A 192 -7.17 10.25 -16.57
CA PHE A 192 -6.07 10.01 -17.49
C PHE A 192 -5.68 11.27 -18.29
N ASN A 193 -6.64 12.04 -18.77
CA ASN A 193 -6.36 13.28 -19.50
C ASN A 193 -5.69 14.34 -18.61
N ALA A 194 -6.08 14.45 -17.35
CA ALA A 194 -5.41 15.33 -16.39
C ALA A 194 -3.96 14.90 -16.15
N LEU A 195 -3.72 13.59 -16.02
CA LEU A 195 -2.40 13.01 -15.81
C LEU A 195 -1.46 13.19 -17.02
N LEU A 196 -1.99 13.11 -18.25
CA LEU A 196 -1.22 13.27 -19.50
C LEU A 196 -0.44 14.59 -19.54
N LYS A 197 -1.08 15.70 -19.14
CA LYS A 197 -0.44 17.02 -19.13
C LYS A 197 0.82 17.03 -18.25
N THR A 198 0.74 16.37 -17.09
CA THR A 198 1.88 16.28 -16.16
C THR A 198 2.96 15.32 -16.67
N LEU A 199 2.58 14.25 -17.40
CA LEU A 199 3.53 13.30 -17.97
C LEU A 199 4.22 13.83 -19.24
N GLU A 200 3.67 14.84 -19.91
CA GLU A 200 4.29 15.53 -21.05
C GLU A 200 5.39 16.47 -20.58
N GLU A 201 5.13 17.21 -19.51
CA GLU A 201 6.08 18.17 -18.93
C GLU A 201 6.25 17.89 -17.43
N PRO A 202 6.88 16.76 -17.05
CA PRO A 202 7.01 16.38 -15.65
C PRO A 202 8.01 17.27 -14.92
N PRO A 203 7.68 17.77 -13.71
CA PRO A 203 8.67 18.42 -12.88
C PRO A 203 9.84 17.45 -12.57
N PRO A 204 11.08 17.92 -12.53
CA PRO A 204 12.27 17.06 -12.39
C PRO A 204 12.27 16.28 -11.05
N HIS A 205 11.62 16.81 -10.02
CA HIS A 205 11.49 16.20 -8.71
C HIS A 205 10.34 15.20 -8.60
N ALA A 206 9.42 15.15 -9.56
CA ALA A 206 8.27 14.25 -9.52
C ALA A 206 8.57 12.92 -10.21
N LYS A 207 8.16 11.82 -9.58
CA LYS A 207 8.24 10.46 -10.13
C LYS A 207 6.91 9.77 -9.98
N PHE A 208 6.49 9.10 -11.05
CA PHE A 208 5.23 8.34 -11.07
C PHE A 208 5.52 6.85 -11.18
N ILE A 209 4.81 6.04 -10.41
CA ILE A 209 4.88 4.59 -10.45
C ILE A 209 3.46 4.07 -10.57
N PHE A 210 3.11 3.61 -11.75
CA PHE A 210 1.80 3.03 -12.04
C PHE A 210 1.87 1.53 -11.92
N ALA A 211 0.85 0.91 -11.35
CA ALA A 211 0.68 -0.53 -11.34
C ALA A 211 -0.67 -0.91 -11.94
N THR A 212 -0.70 -2.00 -12.71
CA THR A 212 -1.93 -2.49 -13.33
C THR A 212 -1.92 -3.99 -13.53
N THR A 213 -3.09 -4.61 -13.38
CA THR A 213 -3.34 -5.99 -13.82
C THR A 213 -3.79 -6.05 -15.27
N GLU A 214 -4.30 -4.95 -15.83
CA GLU A 214 -4.93 -4.88 -17.15
C GLU A 214 -4.31 -3.79 -18.04
N ILE A 215 -3.10 -4.07 -18.55
CA ILE A 215 -2.35 -3.10 -19.39
C ILE A 215 -3.15 -2.64 -20.63
N ARG A 216 -4.03 -3.50 -21.17
CA ARG A 216 -4.83 -3.18 -22.35
C ARG A 216 -5.87 -2.08 -22.12
N LYS A 217 -6.25 -1.84 -20.88
CA LYS A 217 -7.17 -0.76 -20.49
C LYS A 217 -6.48 0.59 -20.29
N VAL A 218 -5.15 0.61 -20.24
CA VAL A 218 -4.38 1.84 -20.09
C VAL A 218 -4.19 2.50 -21.45
N PRO A 219 -4.47 3.81 -21.60
CA PRO A 219 -4.29 4.52 -22.86
C PRO A 219 -2.85 4.44 -23.36
N VAL A 220 -2.70 4.26 -24.70
CA VAL A 220 -1.38 4.19 -25.35
C VAL A 220 -0.58 5.48 -25.14
N THR A 221 -1.25 6.61 -25.02
CA THR A 221 -0.65 7.92 -24.73
C THR A 221 0.07 7.96 -23.37
N ILE A 222 -0.42 7.22 -22.37
CA ILE A 222 0.26 7.03 -21.07
C ILE A 222 1.43 6.05 -21.23
N LEU A 223 1.19 4.91 -21.90
CA LEU A 223 2.20 3.88 -22.08
C LEU A 223 3.45 4.39 -22.81
N SER A 224 3.27 5.26 -23.81
CA SER A 224 4.39 5.85 -24.59
C SER A 224 5.29 6.80 -23.78
N ARG A 225 4.82 7.26 -22.60
CA ARG A 225 5.53 8.18 -21.71
C ARG A 225 6.03 7.50 -20.44
N THR A 226 5.89 6.19 -20.35
CA THR A 226 6.30 5.40 -19.17
C THR A 226 7.35 4.35 -19.53
N GLN A 227 8.28 4.12 -18.63
CA GLN A 227 9.15 2.96 -18.70
C GLN A 227 8.40 1.74 -18.18
N ARG A 228 8.12 0.79 -19.07
CA ARG A 228 7.33 -0.40 -18.74
C ARG A 228 8.19 -1.53 -18.20
N PHE A 229 7.70 -2.16 -17.14
CA PHE A 229 8.22 -3.40 -16.57
C PHE A 229 7.11 -4.43 -16.45
N ASP A 230 7.26 -5.56 -17.13
CA ASP A 230 6.34 -6.67 -17.07
C ASP A 230 6.81 -7.66 -16.01
N LEU A 231 6.15 -7.65 -14.84
CA LEU A 231 6.44 -8.61 -13.78
C LEU A 231 5.91 -9.98 -14.18
N ARG A 232 6.79 -10.96 -14.16
CA ARG A 232 6.50 -12.32 -14.60
C ARG A 232 5.85 -13.13 -13.48
N ARG A 233 5.03 -14.08 -13.86
CA ARG A 233 4.62 -15.16 -12.96
C ARG A 233 5.87 -15.92 -12.50
N VAL A 234 5.89 -16.31 -11.24
CA VAL A 234 7.00 -17.10 -10.71
C VAL A 234 6.78 -18.57 -11.06
N GLU A 235 7.83 -19.21 -11.57
CA GLU A 235 7.79 -20.63 -11.92
C GLU A 235 7.51 -21.51 -10.70
N PRO A 236 6.74 -22.59 -10.83
CA PRO A 236 6.34 -23.45 -9.71
C PRO A 236 7.52 -23.97 -8.90
N ASP A 237 8.62 -24.38 -9.53
CA ASP A 237 9.80 -24.87 -8.84
C ASP A 237 10.49 -23.80 -7.97
N VAL A 238 10.45 -22.55 -8.42
CA VAL A 238 10.96 -21.41 -7.66
C VAL A 238 10.06 -21.11 -6.46
N LEU A 239 8.73 -21.22 -6.65
CA LEU A 239 7.75 -21.08 -5.57
C LEU A 239 7.92 -22.17 -4.52
N VAL A 240 8.09 -23.43 -4.92
CA VAL A 240 8.31 -24.54 -3.98
C VAL A 240 9.51 -24.26 -3.09
N LYS A 241 10.66 -23.88 -3.67
CA LYS A 241 11.87 -23.53 -2.89
C LYS A 241 11.64 -22.34 -1.96
N HIS A 242 10.85 -21.36 -2.40
CA HIS A 242 10.52 -20.19 -1.59
C HIS A 242 9.63 -20.57 -0.41
N PHE A 243 8.60 -21.39 -0.64
CA PHE A 243 7.68 -21.83 0.41
C PHE A 243 8.36 -22.77 1.41
N ASP A 244 9.22 -23.66 0.96
CA ASP A 244 10.02 -24.54 1.82
C ASP A 244 10.88 -23.71 2.79
N ARG A 245 11.58 -22.70 2.27
CA ARG A 245 12.37 -21.77 3.10
C ARG A 245 11.52 -21.01 4.12
N ILE A 246 10.29 -20.60 3.76
CA ILE A 246 9.38 -19.89 4.66
C ILE A 246 8.82 -20.86 5.71
N SER A 247 8.42 -22.08 5.30
CA SER A 247 7.93 -23.11 6.22
C SER A 247 8.96 -23.44 7.29
N ALA A 248 10.23 -23.57 6.90
CA ALA A 248 11.33 -23.78 7.83
C ALA A 248 11.48 -22.63 8.83
N LYS A 249 11.32 -21.37 8.39
CA LYS A 249 11.35 -20.19 9.27
C LYS A 249 10.17 -20.14 10.25
N GLU A 250 9.01 -20.64 9.86
CA GLU A 250 7.82 -20.76 10.71
C GLU A 250 7.84 -22.02 11.60
N GLY A 251 8.87 -22.87 11.46
CA GLY A 251 8.95 -24.14 12.21
C GLY A 251 7.91 -25.18 11.75
N ALA A 252 7.28 -24.98 10.60
CA ALA A 252 6.31 -25.89 10.05
C ALA A 252 6.98 -26.96 9.18
N ARG A 253 6.53 -28.22 9.33
CA ARG A 253 6.97 -29.35 8.51
C ARG A 253 5.94 -29.57 7.41
N ILE A 254 6.38 -29.56 6.15
CA ILE A 254 5.47 -29.68 5.00
C ILE A 254 6.10 -30.66 4.00
N GLU A 255 5.30 -31.60 3.51
CA GLU A 255 5.75 -32.53 2.46
C GLU A 255 6.03 -31.77 1.16
N MET A 256 7.05 -32.22 0.41
CA MET A 256 7.40 -31.62 -0.88
C MET A 256 6.24 -31.67 -1.88
N ASP A 257 5.47 -32.75 -1.86
CA ASP A 257 4.27 -32.89 -2.71
C ASP A 257 3.17 -31.90 -2.32
N ALA A 258 3.02 -31.60 -1.02
CA ALA A 258 2.11 -30.57 -0.54
C ALA A 258 2.54 -29.18 -1.02
N LEU A 259 3.83 -28.84 -0.92
CA LEU A 259 4.39 -27.58 -1.45
C LEU A 259 4.20 -27.47 -2.97
N ALA A 260 4.38 -28.58 -3.71
CA ALA A 260 4.17 -28.60 -5.14
C ALA A 260 2.70 -28.36 -5.53
N LEU A 261 1.74 -28.87 -4.73
CA LEU A 261 0.31 -28.61 -4.93
C LEU A 261 -0.01 -27.14 -4.69
N ILE A 262 0.49 -26.55 -3.59
CA ILE A 262 0.31 -25.13 -3.27
C ILE A 262 0.91 -24.25 -4.37
N ALA A 263 2.13 -24.55 -4.84
CA ALA A 263 2.80 -23.79 -5.89
C ALA A 263 2.03 -23.82 -7.22
N ARG A 264 1.42 -24.95 -7.59
CA ARG A 264 0.57 -25.08 -8.77
C ARG A 264 -0.72 -24.26 -8.61
N ALA A 265 -1.38 -24.39 -7.45
CA ALA A 265 -2.62 -23.68 -7.15
C ALA A 265 -2.41 -22.15 -7.09
N ALA A 266 -1.22 -21.70 -6.73
CA ALA A 266 -0.83 -20.28 -6.71
C ALA A 266 -0.69 -19.65 -8.11
N GLU A 267 -0.62 -20.45 -9.19
CA GLU A 267 -0.51 -19.99 -10.59
C GLU A 267 0.56 -18.91 -10.82
N GLY A 268 1.68 -18.98 -10.11
CA GLY A 268 2.78 -18.01 -10.18
C GLY A 268 2.59 -16.74 -9.34
N SER A 269 1.53 -16.66 -8.52
CA SER A 269 1.29 -15.61 -7.56
C SER A 269 1.94 -15.95 -6.21
N VAL A 270 2.95 -15.17 -5.82
CA VAL A 270 3.60 -15.34 -4.50
C VAL A 270 2.63 -15.10 -3.35
N ARG A 271 1.79 -14.06 -3.48
CA ARG A 271 0.81 -13.69 -2.45
C ARG A 271 -0.21 -14.80 -2.20
N ASP A 272 -0.79 -15.34 -3.29
CA ASP A 272 -1.83 -16.36 -3.17
C ASP A 272 -1.23 -17.66 -2.66
N GLY A 273 -0.02 -18.01 -3.12
CA GLY A 273 0.70 -19.17 -2.60
C GLY A 273 1.05 -19.07 -1.11
N LEU A 274 1.49 -17.91 -0.63
CA LEU A 274 1.72 -17.68 0.81
C LEU A 274 0.42 -17.74 1.62
N SER A 275 -0.70 -17.29 1.04
CA SER A 275 -2.00 -17.39 1.70
C SER A 275 -2.47 -18.85 1.81
N LEU A 276 -2.26 -19.65 0.75
CA LEU A 276 -2.56 -21.09 0.77
C LEU A 276 -1.65 -21.84 1.76
N LEU A 277 -0.36 -21.49 1.78
CA LEU A 277 0.61 -22.05 2.72
C LEU A 277 0.19 -21.79 4.17
N ASP A 278 -0.21 -20.58 4.46
CA ASP A 278 -0.70 -20.14 5.77
C ASP A 278 -1.93 -20.94 6.21
N GLN A 279 -2.91 -21.09 5.31
CA GLN A 279 -4.09 -21.90 5.57
C GLN A 279 -3.75 -23.37 5.84
N ALA A 280 -2.82 -23.96 5.06
CA ALA A 280 -2.41 -25.34 5.25
C ALA A 280 -1.72 -25.57 6.60
N ILE A 281 -0.90 -24.60 7.05
CA ILE A 281 -0.25 -24.65 8.37
C ILE A 281 -1.29 -24.56 9.49
N VAL A 282 -2.27 -23.66 9.37
CA VAL A 282 -3.32 -23.46 10.39
C VAL A 282 -4.25 -24.67 10.49
N GLN A 283 -4.54 -25.36 9.40
CA GLN A 283 -5.41 -26.56 9.38
C GLN A 283 -4.73 -27.80 9.94
N THR A 284 -3.41 -27.78 10.11
CA THR A 284 -2.65 -28.92 10.62
C THR A 284 -2.39 -28.78 12.11
N ASP A 285 -2.52 -29.88 12.86
CA ASP A 285 -2.26 -29.89 14.29
C ASP A 285 -0.81 -29.45 14.60
N ARG A 286 -0.63 -28.78 15.73
CA ARG A 286 0.69 -28.29 16.14
C ARG A 286 1.70 -29.41 16.21
N GLY A 287 2.79 -29.28 15.43
CA GLY A 287 3.89 -30.24 15.37
C GLY A 287 3.68 -31.42 14.41
N ALA A 288 2.50 -31.54 13.81
CA ALA A 288 2.26 -32.48 12.74
C ALA A 288 2.85 -31.97 11.40
N THR A 289 3.04 -32.91 10.46
CA THR A 289 3.51 -32.58 9.11
C THR A 289 2.31 -32.32 8.20
N VAL A 290 2.32 -31.18 7.50
CA VAL A 290 1.32 -30.88 6.47
C VAL A 290 1.50 -31.85 5.31
N SER A 291 0.55 -32.76 5.13
CA SER A 291 0.60 -33.74 4.05
C SER A 291 -0.05 -33.24 2.76
N ALA A 292 0.28 -33.88 1.66
CA ALA A 292 -0.36 -33.63 0.36
C ALA A 292 -1.88 -33.91 0.39
N ALA A 293 -2.35 -34.80 1.26
CA ALA A 293 -3.78 -35.08 1.44
C ALA A 293 -4.52 -33.88 2.02
N VAL A 294 -4.01 -33.29 3.10
CA VAL A 294 -4.58 -32.07 3.72
C VAL A 294 -4.69 -30.93 2.71
N VAL A 295 -3.64 -30.73 1.88
CA VAL A 295 -3.65 -29.68 0.86
C VAL A 295 -4.67 -29.97 -0.24
N ARG A 296 -4.83 -31.24 -0.67
CA ARG A 296 -5.87 -31.60 -1.65
C ARG A 296 -7.27 -31.30 -1.12
N ASP A 297 -7.55 -31.68 0.10
CA ASP A 297 -8.84 -31.45 0.74
C ASP A 297 -9.10 -29.94 0.87
N MET A 298 -8.11 -29.17 1.32
CA MET A 298 -8.18 -27.71 1.42
C MET A 298 -8.47 -27.03 0.07
N LEU A 299 -7.88 -27.55 -1.02
CA LEU A 299 -8.06 -27.01 -2.38
C LEU A 299 -9.33 -27.55 -3.06
N GLY A 300 -10.08 -28.44 -2.42
CA GLY A 300 -11.25 -29.09 -3.02
C GLY A 300 -10.92 -29.98 -4.22
N LEU A 301 -9.68 -30.48 -4.28
CA LEU A 301 -9.25 -31.37 -5.36
C LEU A 301 -9.76 -32.78 -5.08
N ALA A 302 -10.80 -33.19 -5.80
CA ALA A 302 -11.34 -34.55 -5.70
C ALA A 302 -10.23 -35.60 -5.90
N ASP A 303 -10.26 -36.65 -5.09
CA ASP A 303 -9.36 -37.78 -5.28
C ASP A 303 -9.70 -38.43 -6.64
N ARG A 304 -8.73 -38.40 -7.56
CA ARG A 304 -8.87 -39.01 -8.90
C ARG A 304 -9.27 -40.47 -8.82
N GLY A 305 -8.80 -41.18 -7.78
CA GLY A 305 -9.17 -42.59 -7.56
C GLY A 305 -10.66 -42.76 -7.28
N GLN A 306 -11.25 -41.91 -6.46
CA GLN A 306 -12.70 -41.94 -6.19
C GLN A 306 -13.50 -41.54 -7.42
N THR A 307 -13.04 -40.55 -8.20
CA THR A 307 -13.71 -40.13 -9.44
C THR A 307 -13.69 -41.27 -10.49
N ILE A 308 -12.57 -41.94 -10.66
CA ILE A 308 -12.43 -43.08 -11.59
C ILE A 308 -13.32 -44.22 -11.11
N ALA A 309 -13.30 -44.58 -9.83
CA ALA A 309 -14.15 -45.62 -9.26
C ALA A 309 -15.64 -45.31 -9.41
N LEU A 310 -16.02 -44.03 -9.37
CA LEU A 310 -17.40 -43.62 -9.63
C LEU A 310 -17.80 -43.82 -11.10
N PHE A 311 -16.90 -43.53 -12.04
CA PHE A 311 -17.12 -43.79 -13.47
C PHE A 311 -17.13 -45.29 -13.82
N GLU A 312 -16.32 -46.11 -13.15
CA GLU A 312 -16.31 -47.56 -13.34
C GLU A 312 -17.56 -48.25 -12.79
N ASN A 313 -18.23 -47.62 -11.79
CA ASN A 313 -19.46 -48.12 -11.19
C ASN A 313 -20.75 -47.58 -11.82
N VAL A 314 -20.68 -46.75 -12.87
CA VAL A 314 -21.87 -46.36 -13.65
C VAL A 314 -22.23 -47.52 -14.57
N PRO A 315 -23.40 -48.18 -14.34
CA PRO A 315 -23.83 -49.26 -15.24
C PRO A 315 -24.02 -48.66 -16.65
N GLY A 316 -23.26 -49.21 -17.62
CA GLY A 316 -23.53 -48.89 -19.02
C GLY A 316 -24.91 -49.43 -19.41
N ASP A 317 -25.76 -48.54 -19.92
CA ASP A 317 -27.02 -48.92 -20.56
C ASP A 317 -26.76 -49.68 -21.87
#